data_96afc7f33a5b7089c4a8b68d52ccd94e
#
_entry.id   96afc7f33a5b7089c4a8b68d52ccd94e
#
_cell.length_a   1.000
_cell.length_b   1.000
_cell.length_c   1.000
_cell.angle_alpha   90.00
_cell.angle_beta   90.00
_cell.angle_gamma   90.00
#
_symmetry.space_group_name_H-M   'P 1'
#
loop_
_entity.id
_entity.type
_entity.pdbx_description
1 polymer ?
#
loop_
_entity_poly.entity_id
_entity_poly.type
_entity_poly.pdbx_seq_one_letter_code
_entity_poly.pdbx_strand_id
1 'polypeptide(L)'
;MKIIITIFSLFIVTQVNGIEWQSLDQDQQKILKQFEQKWNDLPEPQQVKLANGAHRWNQMDSEQKMTALTRMAEWKKLTPKQKAKLRKRFQWFKSLSPQEQQKLRRLNKRFKNLPNHRKKELRKRFKNRRQAQRKRAQKFNLN
;
A
#
# COMPACT_ATOMS: atom_id res chain seq x y z
N MET A 1 -50.31 -21.11 40.80
CA MET A 1 -49.58 -19.91 40.45
C MET A 1 -48.33 -20.34 39.67
N LYS A 2 -48.27 -20.09 38.34
CA LYS A 2 -47.12 -20.43 37.50
C LYS A 2 -46.32 -19.15 37.31
N ILE A 3 -45.10 -19.10 37.85
CA ILE A 3 -44.16 -17.98 37.70
C ILE A 3 -43.43 -18.17 36.38
N ILE A 4 -43.68 -17.33 35.38
CA ILE A 4 -42.98 -17.27 34.11
C ILE A 4 -41.78 -16.34 34.33
N ILE A 5 -40.57 -16.91 34.43
CA ILE A 5 -39.31 -16.15 34.46
C ILE A 5 -38.92 -15.89 33.02
N THR A 6 -39.14 -14.65 32.59
CA THR A 6 -38.69 -14.15 31.27
C THR A 6 -37.21 -13.80 31.38
N ILE A 7 -36.35 -14.67 30.85
CA ILE A 7 -34.90 -14.39 30.74
C ILE A 7 -34.72 -13.37 29.61
N PHE A 8 -34.48 -12.12 29.97
CA PHE A 8 -34.10 -11.07 29.05
C PHE A 8 -32.61 -11.25 28.70
N SER A 9 -32.34 -11.95 27.60
CA SER A 9 -30.97 -12.08 27.06
C SER A 9 -30.47 -10.73 26.61
N LEU A 10 -29.62 -10.11 27.42
CA LEU A 10 -28.91 -8.91 27.07
C LEU A 10 -27.86 -9.26 26.00
N PHE A 11 -28.17 -9.05 24.73
CA PHE A 11 -27.20 -9.08 23.65
C PHE A 11 -26.23 -7.93 23.86
N ILE A 12 -25.08 -8.18 24.46
CA ILE A 12 -23.95 -7.25 24.44
C ILE A 12 -23.39 -7.29 23.01
N VAL A 13 -23.86 -6.37 22.17
CA VAL A 13 -23.20 -6.07 20.91
C VAL A 13 -21.89 -5.40 21.28
N THR A 14 -20.80 -6.15 21.26
CA THR A 14 -19.46 -5.58 21.29
C THR A 14 -19.28 -4.79 20.00
N GLN A 15 -19.53 -3.51 20.08
CA GLN A 15 -19.17 -2.59 19.01
C GLN A 15 -17.63 -2.65 18.90
N VAL A 16 -17.14 -3.17 17.78
CA VAL A 16 -15.75 -3.00 17.38
C VAL A 16 -15.61 -1.52 17.09
N ASN A 17 -15.08 -0.78 18.07
CA ASN A 17 -14.96 0.67 17.98
C ASN A 17 -13.84 1.00 16.99
N GLY A 18 -14.22 1.46 15.81
CA GLY A 18 -13.31 2.13 14.89
C GLY A 18 -12.65 3.35 15.56
N ILE A 19 -11.70 3.98 14.89
CA ILE A 19 -11.09 5.23 15.35
C ILE A 19 -12.16 6.32 15.36
N GLU A 20 -12.46 6.88 16.54
CA GLU A 20 -13.38 8.02 16.66
C GLU A 20 -12.77 9.27 16.03
N TRP A 21 -13.58 10.11 15.38
CA TRP A 21 -13.12 11.37 14.79
C TRP A 21 -12.44 12.28 15.81
N GLN A 22 -12.99 12.35 17.01
CA GLN A 22 -12.48 13.18 18.12
C GLN A 22 -11.14 12.69 18.68
N SER A 23 -10.80 11.41 18.44
CA SER A 23 -9.48 10.86 18.86
C SER A 23 -8.34 11.23 17.90
N LEU A 24 -8.66 11.77 16.73
CA LEU A 24 -7.68 12.31 15.80
C LEU A 24 -7.10 13.62 16.32
N ASP A 25 -5.80 13.84 16.14
CA ASP A 25 -5.19 15.13 16.45
C ASP A 25 -5.72 16.24 15.49
N GLN A 26 -5.57 17.50 15.90
CA GLN A 26 -6.09 18.64 15.15
C GLN A 26 -5.57 18.71 13.71
N ASP A 27 -4.33 18.32 13.48
CA ASP A 27 -3.73 18.35 12.14
C ASP A 27 -4.23 17.20 11.28
N GLN A 28 -4.46 16.02 11.87
CA GLN A 28 -5.14 14.92 11.20
C GLN A 28 -6.57 15.32 10.80
N GLN A 29 -7.32 15.95 11.71
CA GLN A 29 -8.68 16.44 11.43
C GLN A 29 -8.70 17.47 10.30
N LYS A 30 -7.75 18.43 10.28
CA LYS A 30 -7.63 19.39 9.17
C LYS A 30 -7.42 18.71 7.82
N ILE A 31 -6.53 17.72 7.76
CA ILE A 31 -6.23 16.98 6.52
C ILE A 31 -7.41 16.14 6.07
N LEU A 32 -8.12 15.54 7.03
CA LEU A 32 -9.22 14.61 6.78
C LEU A 32 -10.60 15.27 6.79
N LYS A 33 -10.69 16.60 6.89
CA LYS A 33 -11.95 17.36 7.05
C LYS A 33 -13.03 16.95 6.05
N GLN A 34 -12.68 16.62 4.82
CA GLN A 34 -13.63 16.14 3.81
C GLN A 34 -14.35 14.83 4.17
N PHE A 35 -13.81 14.07 5.15
CA PHE A 35 -14.37 12.80 5.62
C PHE A 35 -15.15 12.94 6.93
N GLU A 36 -15.14 14.12 7.59
CA GLU A 36 -15.70 14.32 8.92
C GLU A 36 -17.14 13.81 9.03
N GLN A 37 -18.03 14.25 8.13
CA GLN A 37 -19.46 13.87 8.14
C GLN A 37 -19.68 12.37 7.87
N LYS A 38 -18.77 11.72 7.17
CA LYS A 38 -18.86 10.30 6.77
C LYS A 38 -17.88 9.41 7.52
N TRP A 39 -17.19 9.95 8.52
CA TRP A 39 -16.13 9.23 9.20
C TRP A 39 -16.63 7.94 9.85
N ASN A 40 -17.76 8.01 10.54
CA ASN A 40 -18.36 6.87 11.23
C ASN A 40 -18.94 5.81 10.27
N ASP A 41 -19.23 6.20 9.03
CA ASP A 41 -19.71 5.29 7.98
C ASP A 41 -18.56 4.54 7.30
N LEU A 42 -17.31 4.98 7.52
CA LEU A 42 -16.14 4.32 6.96
C LEU A 42 -15.84 3.03 7.71
N PRO A 43 -15.56 1.92 7.00
CA PRO A 43 -15.05 0.70 7.64
C PRO A 43 -13.78 1.00 8.45
N GLU A 44 -13.63 0.38 9.64
CA GLU A 44 -12.47 0.57 10.52
C GLU A 44 -11.10 0.48 9.80
N PRO A 45 -10.85 -0.50 8.90
CA PRO A 45 -9.57 -0.54 8.18
C PRO A 45 -9.33 0.69 7.30
N GLN A 46 -10.37 1.39 6.86
CA GLN A 46 -10.25 2.63 6.12
C GLN A 46 -9.96 3.80 7.03
N GLN A 47 -10.64 3.90 8.18
CA GLN A 47 -10.36 4.91 9.20
C GLN A 47 -8.90 4.85 9.66
N VAL A 48 -8.41 3.66 10.04
CA VAL A 48 -7.02 3.42 10.43
C VAL A 48 -6.03 3.85 9.32
N LYS A 49 -6.34 3.51 8.07
CA LYS A 49 -5.50 3.86 6.93
C LYS A 49 -5.45 5.37 6.70
N LEU A 50 -6.59 6.06 6.81
CA LEU A 50 -6.67 7.51 6.66
C LEU A 50 -5.96 8.23 7.80
N ALA A 51 -6.20 7.84 9.05
CA ALA A 51 -5.54 8.41 10.23
C ALA A 51 -4.02 8.28 10.15
N ASN A 52 -3.52 7.06 9.85
CA ASN A 52 -2.09 6.81 9.65
C ASN A 52 -1.52 7.57 8.43
N GLY A 53 -2.34 7.79 7.41
CA GLY A 53 -1.97 8.60 6.23
C GLY A 53 -1.77 10.07 6.60
N ALA A 54 -2.72 10.65 7.30
CA ALA A 54 -2.68 12.03 7.77
C ALA A 54 -1.52 12.27 8.74
N HIS A 55 -1.33 11.37 9.71
CA HIS A 55 -0.20 11.44 10.63
C HIS A 55 1.15 11.47 9.89
N ARG A 56 1.37 10.56 8.93
CA ARG A 56 2.60 10.55 8.12
C ARG A 56 2.76 11.81 7.27
N TRP A 57 1.66 12.34 6.74
CA TRP A 57 1.68 13.58 5.96
C TRP A 57 2.15 14.76 6.80
N ASN A 58 1.71 14.86 8.05
CA ASN A 58 2.13 15.90 8.98
C ASN A 58 3.64 15.86 9.27
N GLN A 59 4.20 14.65 9.35
CA GLN A 59 5.63 14.44 9.61
C GLN A 59 6.51 14.69 8.37
N MET A 60 5.93 14.86 7.18
CA MET A 60 6.68 15.10 5.95
C MET A 60 7.13 16.58 5.87
N ASP A 61 8.39 16.78 5.49
CA ASP A 61 8.87 18.08 5.04
C ASP A 61 8.28 18.48 3.67
N SER A 62 8.57 19.69 3.22
CA SER A 62 8.04 20.23 1.96
C SER A 62 8.46 19.42 0.73
N GLU A 63 9.69 18.92 0.68
CA GLU A 63 10.21 18.11 -0.42
C GLU A 63 9.52 16.75 -0.47
N GLN A 64 9.34 16.11 0.69
CA GLN A 64 8.64 14.83 0.82
C GLN A 64 7.16 14.98 0.42
N LYS A 65 6.48 16.05 0.84
CA LYS A 65 5.10 16.37 0.44
C LYS A 65 4.99 16.54 -1.06
N MET A 66 5.89 17.32 -1.68
CA MET A 66 5.92 17.51 -3.15
C MET A 66 6.13 16.17 -3.87
N THR A 67 7.05 15.35 -3.39
CA THR A 67 7.30 14.01 -3.93
C THR A 67 6.06 13.11 -3.81
N ALA A 68 5.34 13.16 -2.69
CA ALA A 68 4.11 12.38 -2.50
C ALA A 68 2.99 12.83 -3.44
N LEU A 69 2.80 14.15 -3.62
CA LEU A 69 1.83 14.72 -4.57
C LEU A 69 2.14 14.31 -6.02
N THR A 70 3.41 14.41 -6.42
CA THR A 70 3.85 13.98 -7.76
C THR A 70 3.55 12.50 -8.01
N ARG A 71 3.89 11.63 -7.06
CA ARG A 71 3.58 10.19 -7.15
C ARG A 71 2.10 9.91 -7.20
N MET A 72 1.29 10.68 -6.46
CA MET A 72 -0.17 10.54 -6.50
C MET A 72 -0.72 10.96 -7.88
N ALA A 73 -0.22 12.06 -8.45
CA ALA A 73 -0.61 12.49 -9.80
C ALA A 73 -0.23 11.45 -10.86
N GLU A 74 0.97 10.87 -10.78
CA GLU A 74 1.40 9.77 -11.65
C GLU A 74 0.50 8.54 -11.48
N TRP A 75 0.17 8.16 -10.24
CA TRP A 75 -0.73 7.05 -9.96
C TRP A 75 -2.12 7.25 -10.56
N LYS A 76 -2.68 8.46 -10.48
CA LYS A 76 -3.99 8.77 -11.07
C LYS A 76 -4.02 8.53 -12.58
N LYS A 77 -2.92 8.81 -13.30
CA LYS A 77 -2.78 8.61 -14.75
C LYS A 77 -2.65 7.15 -15.19
N LEU A 78 -2.37 6.21 -14.26
CA LEU A 78 -2.20 4.81 -14.60
C LEU A 78 -3.54 4.14 -14.93
N THR A 79 -3.51 3.25 -15.93
CA THR A 79 -4.64 2.37 -16.25
C THR A 79 -4.92 1.37 -15.11
N PRO A 80 -6.14 0.80 -15.02
CA PRO A 80 -6.46 -0.25 -14.04
C PRO A 80 -5.48 -1.43 -14.09
N LYS A 81 -5.08 -1.86 -15.29
CA LYS A 81 -4.10 -2.94 -15.51
C LYS A 81 -2.71 -2.59 -14.95
N GLN A 82 -2.26 -1.35 -15.15
CA GLN A 82 -0.99 -0.86 -14.61
C GLN A 82 -1.04 -0.77 -13.07
N LYS A 83 -2.13 -0.25 -12.51
CA LYS A 83 -2.36 -0.19 -11.06
C LYS A 83 -2.35 -1.58 -10.43
N ALA A 84 -3.04 -2.56 -11.03
CA ALA A 84 -3.05 -3.94 -10.57
C ALA A 84 -1.62 -4.56 -10.57
N LYS A 85 -0.86 -4.33 -11.64
CA LYS A 85 0.54 -4.79 -11.74
C LYS A 85 1.43 -4.19 -10.64
N LEU A 86 1.27 -2.90 -10.33
CA LEU A 86 2.03 -2.25 -9.26
C LEU A 86 1.63 -2.78 -7.88
N ARG A 87 0.32 -2.97 -7.62
CA ARG A 87 -0.17 -3.58 -6.37
C ARG A 87 0.42 -4.98 -6.17
N LYS A 88 0.41 -5.84 -7.20
CA LYS A 88 1.00 -7.19 -7.15
C LYS A 88 2.50 -7.15 -6.81
N ARG A 89 3.25 -6.22 -7.42
CA ARG A 89 4.69 -6.05 -7.11
C ARG A 89 4.92 -5.57 -5.67
N PHE A 90 4.07 -4.68 -5.19
CA PHE A 90 4.16 -4.18 -3.82
C PHE A 90 3.85 -5.28 -2.80
N GLN A 91 2.81 -6.07 -3.03
CA GLN A 91 2.47 -7.23 -2.19
C GLN A 91 3.63 -8.24 -2.15
N TRP A 92 4.19 -8.56 -3.32
CA TRP A 92 5.37 -9.42 -3.39
C TRP A 92 6.55 -8.83 -2.61
N PHE A 93 6.84 -7.53 -2.75
CA PHE A 93 7.90 -6.89 -1.97
C PHE A 93 7.62 -6.95 -0.46
N LYS A 94 6.38 -6.80 -0.04
CA LYS A 94 5.99 -6.92 1.38
C LYS A 94 6.11 -8.34 1.93
N SER A 95 5.99 -9.37 1.08
CA SER A 95 6.14 -10.77 1.50
C SER A 95 7.59 -11.22 1.67
N LEU A 96 8.57 -10.39 1.26
CA LEU A 96 9.97 -10.66 1.45
C LEU A 96 10.42 -10.41 2.90
N SER A 97 11.45 -11.12 3.33
CA SER A 97 12.09 -10.86 4.62
C SER A 97 12.66 -9.43 4.70
N PRO A 98 12.83 -8.87 5.90
CA PRO A 98 13.42 -7.54 6.07
C PRO A 98 14.80 -7.40 5.41
N GLN A 99 15.63 -8.45 5.47
CA GLN A 99 16.95 -8.48 4.85
C GLN A 99 16.87 -8.42 3.32
N GLU A 100 15.94 -9.17 2.71
CA GLU A 100 15.73 -9.15 1.25
C GLU A 100 15.17 -7.80 0.79
N GLN A 101 14.22 -7.23 1.52
CA GLN A 101 13.72 -5.88 1.26
C GLN A 101 14.84 -4.85 1.28
N GLN A 102 15.71 -4.89 2.30
CA GLN A 102 16.85 -3.99 2.42
C GLN A 102 17.85 -4.20 1.27
N LYS A 103 18.15 -5.45 0.91
CA LYS A 103 19.01 -5.80 -0.24
C LYS A 103 18.45 -5.20 -1.53
N LEU A 104 17.15 -5.35 -1.80
CA LEU A 104 16.49 -4.78 -2.98
C LEU A 104 16.55 -3.25 -2.99
N ARG A 105 16.34 -2.60 -1.85
CA ARG A 105 16.46 -1.13 -1.73
C ARG A 105 17.88 -0.67 -2.05
N ARG A 106 18.91 -1.35 -1.53
CA ARG A 106 20.32 -1.04 -1.83
C ARG A 106 20.65 -1.23 -3.31
N LEU A 107 20.19 -2.34 -3.91
CA LEU A 107 20.40 -2.61 -5.34
C LEU A 107 19.69 -1.56 -6.21
N ASN A 108 18.47 -1.15 -5.85
CA ASN A 108 17.74 -0.10 -6.56
C ASN A 108 18.47 1.25 -6.47
N LYS A 109 18.98 1.62 -5.29
CA LYS A 109 19.77 2.85 -5.10
C LYS A 109 21.05 2.80 -5.96
N ARG A 110 21.78 1.69 -5.95
CA ARG A 110 22.97 1.51 -6.81
C ARG A 110 22.63 1.63 -8.29
N PHE A 111 21.55 0.96 -8.73
CA PHE A 111 21.12 1.04 -10.13
C PHE A 111 20.72 2.46 -10.53
N LYS A 112 20.02 3.21 -9.67
CA LYS A 112 19.65 4.60 -9.94
C LYS A 112 20.87 5.52 -10.12
N ASN A 113 21.96 5.23 -9.41
CA ASN A 113 23.19 6.03 -9.46
C ASN A 113 24.15 5.61 -10.58
N LEU A 114 23.85 4.55 -11.35
CA LEU A 114 24.67 4.17 -12.49
C LEU A 114 24.55 5.19 -13.64
N PRO A 115 25.60 5.38 -14.44
CA PRO A 115 25.53 6.12 -15.69
C PRO A 115 24.50 5.52 -16.65
N ASN A 116 23.93 6.35 -17.53
CA ASN A 116 22.84 5.94 -18.41
C ASN A 116 23.22 4.78 -19.35
N HIS A 117 24.46 4.78 -19.88
CA HIS A 117 24.93 3.68 -20.72
C HIS A 117 24.94 2.34 -19.96
N ARG A 118 25.41 2.31 -18.71
CA ARG A 118 25.41 1.10 -17.87
C ARG A 118 23.99 0.63 -17.54
N LYS A 119 23.07 1.56 -17.25
CA LYS A 119 21.66 1.20 -17.06
C LYS A 119 21.08 0.52 -18.31
N LYS A 120 21.39 1.08 -19.52
CA LYS A 120 20.93 0.53 -20.80
C LYS A 120 21.50 -0.87 -21.05
N GLU A 121 22.79 -1.04 -20.82
CA GLU A 121 23.48 -2.35 -20.93
C GLU A 121 22.84 -3.41 -20.02
N LEU A 122 22.69 -3.11 -18.73
CA LEU A 122 22.08 -4.04 -17.76
C LEU A 122 20.66 -4.43 -18.15
N ARG A 123 19.83 -3.46 -18.62
CA ARG A 123 18.50 -3.76 -19.12
C ARG A 123 18.51 -4.69 -20.34
N LYS A 124 19.43 -4.49 -21.29
CA LYS A 124 19.61 -5.36 -22.47
C LYS A 124 20.01 -6.78 -22.05
N ARG A 125 21.00 -6.92 -21.18
CA ARG A 125 21.44 -8.24 -20.65
C ARG A 125 20.29 -8.96 -19.95
N PHE A 126 19.52 -8.27 -19.11
CA PHE A 126 18.36 -8.85 -18.43
C PHE A 126 17.26 -9.30 -19.40
N LYS A 127 16.96 -8.50 -20.42
CA LYS A 127 15.99 -8.86 -21.46
C LYS A 127 16.42 -10.13 -22.21
N ASN A 128 17.70 -10.19 -22.60
CA ASN A 128 18.24 -11.34 -23.34
C ASN A 128 18.22 -12.63 -22.49
N ARG A 129 18.63 -12.57 -21.22
CA ARG A 129 18.54 -13.71 -20.30
C ARG A 129 17.10 -14.21 -20.15
N ARG A 130 16.14 -13.30 -19.98
CA ARG A 130 14.73 -13.66 -19.87
C ARG A 130 14.18 -14.31 -21.13
N GLN A 131 14.58 -13.85 -22.29
CA GLN A 131 14.18 -14.48 -23.57
C GLN A 131 14.80 -15.88 -23.73
N ALA A 132 16.08 -16.04 -23.38
CA ALA A 132 16.75 -17.34 -23.41
C ALA A 132 16.09 -18.35 -22.46
N GLN A 133 15.73 -17.92 -21.24
CA GLN A 133 15.02 -18.78 -20.28
C GLN A 133 13.63 -19.21 -20.83
N ARG A 134 12.89 -18.28 -21.43
CA ARG A 134 11.59 -18.61 -22.03
C ARG A 134 11.71 -19.61 -23.16
N LYS A 135 12.69 -19.45 -24.06
CA LYS A 135 12.94 -20.41 -25.16
C LYS A 135 13.31 -21.79 -24.62
N ARG A 136 14.12 -21.89 -23.56
CA ARG A 136 14.47 -23.16 -22.90
C ARG A 136 13.23 -23.83 -22.29
N ALA A 137 12.39 -23.08 -21.55
CA ALA A 137 11.18 -23.60 -20.96
C ALA A 137 10.17 -24.10 -22.03
N GLN A 138 10.03 -23.38 -23.16
CA GLN A 138 9.20 -23.83 -24.27
C GLN A 138 9.71 -25.13 -24.90
N LYS A 139 11.01 -25.29 -25.09
CA LYS A 139 11.60 -26.56 -25.60
C LYS A 139 11.34 -27.73 -24.66
N PHE A 140 11.41 -27.50 -23.34
CA PHE A 140 11.19 -28.55 -22.34
C PHE A 140 9.74 -29.03 -22.29
N ASN A 141 8.76 -28.14 -22.55
CA ASN A 141 7.35 -28.50 -22.55
C ASN A 141 6.85 -29.10 -23.87
N LEU A 142 7.71 -29.21 -24.90
CA LEU A 142 7.39 -29.81 -26.22
C LEU A 142 7.97 -31.22 -26.40
N ASN A 143 8.73 -31.71 -25.42
CA ASN A 143 9.25 -33.09 -25.34
C ASN A 143 8.57 -33.83 -24.19
#